data_9c8da8c973d1d9835c79dbfd9de9c393
#
_entry.id   9c8da8c973d1d9835c79dbfd9de9c393
#
_cell.length_a   1.000
_cell.length_b   1.000
_cell.length_c   1.000
_cell.angle_alpha   90.00
_cell.angle_beta   90.00
_cell.angle_gamma   90.00
#
_symmetry.space_group_name_H-M   'P 1'
#
loop_
_entity.id
_entity.type
_entity.pdbx_description
1 polymer ?
#
loop_
_entity_poly.entity_id
_entity_poly.type
_entity_poly.pdbx_seq_one_letter_code
_entity_poly.pdbx_strand_id
1 'polypeptide(L)'
;MLGTFVLSAGYHDAYFTKAQKIRRLIQDKTNEMFEDYDFVISPTTPHTPFAIGTKHTDPTIMYLEDIFTVQANLAGNPAISIPLGEHSNGLPIGLHLMADHFKEADLLTFSKHLSKKA
;
A
#
# COMPACT_ATOMS: atom_id res chain seq x y z
N MET A 1 11.20 15.03 -8.78
CA MET A 1 12.48 15.73 -8.61
C MET A 1 13.42 15.05 -7.61
N LEU A 2 12.98 14.58 -6.43
CA LEU A 2 13.85 13.86 -5.49
C LEU A 2 14.53 12.62 -6.11
N GLY A 3 13.80 11.83 -6.92
CA GLY A 3 14.36 10.65 -7.59
C GLY A 3 15.51 10.97 -8.54
N THR A 4 15.42 12.07 -9.26
CA THR A 4 16.50 12.54 -10.17
C THR A 4 17.74 12.96 -9.38
N PHE A 5 17.56 13.60 -8.23
CA PHE A 5 18.65 13.99 -7.36
C PHE A 5 19.40 12.77 -6.77
N VAL A 6 18.66 11.74 -6.34
CA VAL A 6 19.24 10.50 -5.79
C VAL A 6 20.07 9.73 -6.84
N LEU A 7 19.78 9.93 -8.14
CA LEU A 7 20.56 9.36 -9.24
C LEU A 7 21.84 10.15 -9.57
N SER A 8 22.05 11.33 -8.99
CA SER A 8 23.24 12.14 -9.21
C SER A 8 24.49 11.54 -8.56
N ALA A 9 25.66 11.92 -9.04
CA ALA A 9 26.95 11.42 -8.55
C ALA A 9 27.08 11.59 -7.02
N GLY A 10 27.54 10.55 -6.34
CA GLY A 10 27.72 10.49 -4.89
C GLY A 10 26.51 10.02 -4.07
N TYR A 11 25.29 10.08 -4.62
CA TYR A 11 24.08 9.58 -3.95
C TYR A 11 23.59 8.23 -4.50
N HIS A 12 24.00 7.88 -5.71
CA HIS A 12 23.56 6.64 -6.37
C HIS A 12 23.89 5.40 -5.52
N ASP A 13 25.13 5.22 -5.11
CA ASP A 13 25.53 4.01 -4.36
C ASP A 13 25.01 4.02 -2.92
N ALA A 14 24.99 5.20 -2.27
CA ALA A 14 24.58 5.32 -0.87
C ALA A 14 23.07 5.14 -0.68
N TYR A 15 22.25 5.62 -1.61
CA TYR A 15 20.80 5.65 -1.46
C TYR A 15 20.07 4.80 -2.48
N PHE A 16 20.34 4.96 -3.77
CA PHE A 16 19.62 4.24 -4.83
C PHE A 16 19.88 2.74 -4.77
N THR A 17 21.14 2.31 -4.72
CA THR A 17 21.50 0.89 -4.65
C THR A 17 20.94 0.23 -3.39
N LYS A 18 21.00 0.93 -2.24
CA LYS A 18 20.42 0.45 -0.99
C LYS A 18 18.89 0.33 -1.08
N ALA A 19 18.23 1.33 -1.66
CA ALA A 19 16.78 1.30 -1.85
C ALA A 19 16.34 0.14 -2.74
N GLN A 20 17.08 -0.15 -3.84
CA GLN A 20 16.79 -1.29 -4.71
C GLN A 20 16.94 -2.64 -3.98
N LYS A 21 17.96 -2.78 -3.13
CA LYS A 21 18.15 -4.00 -2.32
C LYS A 21 17.00 -4.19 -1.32
N ILE A 22 16.56 -3.11 -0.67
CA ILE A 22 15.42 -3.15 0.26
C ILE A 22 14.13 -3.48 -0.49
N ARG A 23 13.90 -2.83 -1.65
CA ARG A 23 12.75 -3.15 -2.50
C ARG A 23 12.70 -4.62 -2.89
N ARG A 24 13.85 -5.20 -3.27
CA ARG A 24 13.95 -6.62 -3.60
C ARG A 24 13.60 -7.50 -2.40
N LEU A 25 14.10 -7.16 -1.21
CA LEU A 25 13.76 -7.89 0.01
C LEU A 25 12.26 -7.84 0.32
N ILE A 26 11.62 -6.67 0.16
CA ILE A 26 10.16 -6.53 0.32
C ILE A 26 9.43 -7.42 -0.69
N GLN A 27 9.85 -7.40 -1.96
CA GLN A 27 9.26 -8.24 -3.00
C GLN A 27 9.37 -9.73 -2.67
N ASP A 28 10.57 -10.19 -2.30
CA ASP A 28 10.82 -11.60 -1.97
C ASP A 28 9.97 -12.04 -0.77
N LYS A 29 9.87 -11.20 0.28
CA LYS A 29 9.03 -11.47 1.45
C LYS A 29 7.53 -11.42 1.15
N THR A 30 7.12 -10.58 0.23
CA THR A 30 5.72 -10.53 -0.21
C THR A 30 5.38 -11.78 -1.04
N ASN A 31 6.27 -12.24 -1.91
CA ASN A 31 6.08 -13.47 -2.66
C ASN A 31 5.97 -14.70 -1.75
N GLU A 32 6.81 -14.80 -0.71
CA GLU A 32 6.71 -15.88 0.30
C GLU A 32 5.31 -15.94 0.95
N MET A 33 4.67 -14.79 1.20
CA MET A 33 3.30 -14.77 1.75
C MET A 33 2.29 -15.41 0.79
N PHE A 34 2.46 -15.23 -0.52
CA PHE A 34 1.56 -15.79 -1.53
C PHE A 34 1.81 -17.26 -1.86
N GLU A 35 2.82 -17.91 -1.25
CA GLU A 35 2.94 -19.36 -1.28
C GLU A 35 1.86 -20.05 -0.44
N ASP A 36 1.40 -19.37 0.64
CA ASP A 36 0.43 -19.92 1.59
C ASP A 36 -0.96 -19.26 1.49
N TYR A 37 -1.07 -18.06 0.90
CA TYR A 37 -2.30 -17.26 0.89
C TYR A 37 -2.64 -16.73 -0.49
N ASP A 38 -3.92 -16.73 -0.85
CA ASP A 38 -4.41 -16.17 -2.12
C ASP A 38 -4.52 -14.64 -2.10
N PHE A 39 -4.84 -14.07 -0.93
CA PHE A 39 -5.05 -12.63 -0.74
C PHE A 39 -4.47 -12.15 0.58
N VAL A 40 -3.96 -10.93 0.56
CA VAL A 40 -3.60 -10.17 1.76
C VAL A 40 -4.61 -9.05 1.94
N ILE A 41 -5.16 -8.93 3.14
CA ILE A 41 -6.20 -7.96 3.48
C ILE A 41 -5.70 -7.03 4.58
N SER A 42 -5.89 -5.72 4.38
CA SER A 42 -5.55 -4.69 5.37
C SER A 42 -6.52 -3.51 5.29
N PRO A 43 -6.58 -2.61 6.28
CA PRO A 43 -7.17 -1.30 6.08
C PRO A 43 -6.46 -0.57 4.92
N THR A 44 -7.18 0.30 4.19
CA THR A 44 -6.53 1.14 3.17
C THR A 44 -5.64 2.20 3.82
N THR A 45 -6.10 2.81 4.91
CA THR A 45 -5.37 3.80 5.70
C THR A 45 -5.53 3.51 7.19
N PRO A 46 -4.55 3.92 8.04
CA PRO A 46 -4.63 3.73 9.49
C PRO A 46 -5.76 4.53 10.16
N HIS A 47 -6.11 5.66 9.58
CA HIS A 47 -7.08 6.61 10.14
C HIS A 47 -8.15 6.97 9.13
N THR A 48 -9.26 7.54 9.64
CA THR A 48 -10.24 8.22 8.79
C THR A 48 -9.67 9.54 8.26
N PRO A 49 -10.25 10.09 7.16
CA PRO A 49 -9.78 11.34 6.57
C PRO A 49 -9.66 12.48 7.59
N PHE A 50 -8.61 13.28 7.46
CA PHE A 50 -8.40 14.48 8.30
C PHE A 50 -9.36 15.61 7.91
N ALA A 51 -9.63 16.49 8.86
CA ALA A 51 -10.33 17.74 8.55
C ALA A 51 -9.48 18.63 7.60
N ILE A 52 -10.13 19.31 6.68
CA ILE A 52 -9.46 20.25 5.75
C ILE A 52 -8.72 21.31 6.56
N GLY A 53 -7.44 21.52 6.24
CA GLY A 53 -6.58 22.50 6.93
C GLY A 53 -5.92 21.99 8.21
N THR A 54 -6.09 20.70 8.57
CA THR A 54 -5.35 20.10 9.70
C THR A 54 -3.84 20.21 9.44
N LYS A 55 -3.13 20.78 10.42
CA LYS A 55 -1.66 20.83 10.42
C LYS A 55 -1.14 19.77 11.38
N HIS A 56 -0.41 18.80 10.86
CA HIS A 56 0.30 17.82 11.68
C HIS A 56 1.64 18.40 12.12
N THR A 57 1.91 18.38 13.43
CA THR A 57 3.21 18.80 13.99
C THR A 57 4.29 17.74 13.75
N ASP A 58 3.87 16.47 13.65
CA ASP A 58 4.76 15.36 13.34
C ASP A 58 4.60 14.99 11.85
N PRO A 59 5.66 15.19 11.04
CA PRO A 59 5.62 14.85 9.62
C PRO A 59 5.48 13.34 9.34
N THR A 60 5.79 12.48 10.32
CA THR A 60 5.69 11.03 10.15
C THR A 60 4.24 10.55 10.04
N ILE A 61 3.27 11.29 10.60
CA ILE A 61 1.85 10.96 10.51
C ILE A 61 1.40 10.86 9.05
N MET A 62 1.81 11.80 8.21
CA MET A 62 1.46 11.78 6.79
C MET A 62 2.07 10.61 6.03
N TYR A 63 3.28 10.17 6.41
CA TYR A 63 3.90 8.98 5.80
C TYR A 63 3.25 7.68 6.25
N LEU A 64 2.72 7.63 7.47
CA LEU A 64 2.04 6.44 7.98
C LEU A 64 0.71 6.18 7.28
N GLU A 65 0.09 7.19 6.65
CA GLU A 65 -1.15 6.99 5.89
C GLU A 65 -1.00 6.02 4.71
N ASP A 66 0.19 5.89 4.15
CA ASP A 66 0.49 5.01 3.03
C ASP A 66 1.02 3.62 3.45
N ILE A 67 1.15 3.35 4.76
CA ILE A 67 1.86 2.18 5.27
C ILE A 67 1.31 0.85 4.72
N PHE A 68 0.00 0.75 4.50
CA PHE A 68 -0.63 -0.47 4.00
C PHE A 68 -0.63 -0.58 2.48
N THR A 69 -0.55 0.53 1.75
CA THR A 69 -0.65 0.55 0.29
C THR A 69 0.71 0.55 -0.41
N VAL A 70 1.75 1.06 0.27
CA VAL A 70 3.10 1.17 -0.30
C VAL A 70 3.72 -0.20 -0.60
N GLN A 71 3.38 -1.25 0.15
CA GLN A 71 3.92 -2.60 -0.04
C GLN A 71 3.59 -3.13 -1.44
N ALA A 72 2.34 -3.05 -1.88
CA ALA A 72 1.92 -3.49 -3.22
C ALA A 72 2.70 -2.76 -4.33
N ASN A 73 2.91 -1.44 -4.18
CA ASN A 73 3.69 -0.64 -5.13
C ASN A 73 5.17 -1.05 -5.18
N LEU A 74 5.77 -1.36 -4.04
CA LEU A 74 7.19 -1.76 -3.97
C LEU A 74 7.41 -3.19 -4.46
N ALA A 75 6.52 -4.12 -4.12
CA ALA A 75 6.59 -5.52 -4.53
C ALA A 75 6.14 -5.71 -5.98
N GLY A 76 5.23 -4.87 -6.50
CA GLY A 76 4.69 -4.96 -7.86
C GLY A 76 3.44 -5.83 -7.96
N ASN A 77 2.76 -6.07 -6.84
CA ASN A 77 1.56 -6.88 -6.78
C ASN A 77 0.31 -6.09 -7.17
N PRO A 78 -0.69 -6.72 -7.80
CA PRO A 78 -1.99 -6.10 -8.02
C PRO A 78 -2.71 -5.88 -6.69
N ALA A 79 -3.30 -4.70 -6.52
CA ALA A 79 -4.04 -4.34 -5.33
C ALA A 79 -5.24 -3.45 -5.65
N ILE A 80 -6.25 -3.49 -4.80
CA ILE A 80 -7.46 -2.69 -4.92
C ILE A 80 -7.92 -2.23 -3.54
N SER A 81 -8.45 -1.02 -3.45
CA SER A 81 -9.18 -0.54 -2.28
C SER A 81 -10.67 -0.53 -2.59
N ILE A 82 -11.46 -1.14 -1.72
CA ILE A 82 -12.92 -1.18 -1.82
C ILE A 82 -13.54 -0.50 -0.61
N PRO A 83 -14.71 0.16 -0.75
CA PRO A 83 -15.43 0.70 0.39
C PRO A 83 -15.95 -0.46 1.26
N LEU A 84 -15.72 -0.36 2.57
CA LEU A 84 -16.18 -1.34 3.56
C LEU A 84 -17.39 -0.85 4.34
N GLY A 85 -17.60 0.47 4.40
CA GLY A 85 -18.64 1.11 5.17
C GLY A 85 -18.18 2.44 5.75
N GLU A 86 -18.81 2.87 6.84
CA GLU A 86 -18.52 4.13 7.50
C GLU A 86 -18.07 3.91 8.95
N HIS A 87 -17.15 4.72 9.39
CA HIS A 87 -16.74 4.81 10.79
C HIS A 87 -17.83 5.50 11.61
N SER A 88 -17.80 5.37 12.94
CA SER A 88 -18.76 6.00 13.86
C SER A 88 -18.88 7.53 13.72
N ASN A 89 -17.88 8.17 13.12
CA ASN A 89 -17.89 9.61 12.80
C ASN A 89 -18.51 9.95 11.42
N GLY A 90 -19.09 8.95 10.70
CA GLY A 90 -19.69 9.12 9.38
C GLY A 90 -18.70 9.20 8.21
N LEU A 91 -17.40 9.00 8.46
CA LEU A 91 -16.38 9.01 7.40
C LEU A 91 -16.16 7.61 6.82
N PRO A 92 -15.83 7.50 5.53
CA PRO A 92 -15.69 6.20 4.86
C PRO A 92 -14.47 5.42 5.36
N ILE A 93 -14.60 4.08 5.37
CA ILE A 93 -13.53 3.14 5.64
C ILE A 93 -13.27 2.32 4.38
N GLY A 94 -12.00 2.18 4.00
CA GLY A 94 -11.56 1.35 2.88
C GLY A 94 -10.90 0.06 3.34
N LEU A 95 -11.18 -1.02 2.60
CA LEU A 95 -10.49 -2.29 2.70
C LEU A 95 -9.52 -2.43 1.53
N HIS A 96 -8.26 -2.61 1.84
CA HIS A 96 -7.20 -2.87 0.86
C HIS A 96 -7.03 -4.37 0.68
N LEU A 97 -7.08 -4.82 -0.58
CA LEU A 97 -6.85 -6.20 -0.98
C LEU A 97 -5.64 -6.24 -1.91
N MET A 98 -4.74 -7.17 -1.68
CA MET A 98 -3.58 -7.45 -2.54
C MET A 98 -3.59 -8.93 -2.92
N ALA A 99 -3.24 -9.24 -4.16
CA ALA A 99 -3.10 -10.59 -4.68
C ALA A 99 -1.69 -10.83 -5.23
N ASP A 100 -1.39 -12.07 -5.58
CA ASP A 100 -0.14 -12.42 -6.23
C ASP A 100 -0.06 -11.84 -7.64
N HIS A 101 1.16 -11.82 -8.20
CA HIS A 101 1.44 -11.33 -9.56
C HIS A 101 0.54 -12.00 -10.60
N PHE A 102 0.00 -11.20 -11.52
CA PHE A 102 -0.89 -11.64 -12.60
C PHE A 102 -2.22 -12.28 -12.14
N LYS A 103 -2.63 -12.02 -10.89
CA LYS A 103 -3.90 -12.46 -10.31
C LYS A 103 -4.97 -11.37 -10.26
N GLU A 104 -4.94 -10.42 -11.21
CA GLU A 104 -5.89 -9.30 -11.27
C GLU A 104 -7.34 -9.78 -11.41
N ALA A 105 -7.58 -10.83 -12.21
CA ALA A 105 -8.92 -11.38 -12.42
C ALA A 105 -9.50 -11.96 -11.13
N ASP A 106 -8.70 -12.69 -10.36
CA ASP A 106 -9.09 -13.27 -9.08
C ASP A 106 -9.34 -12.16 -8.06
N LEU A 107 -8.45 -11.14 -8.01
CA LEU A 107 -8.58 -9.97 -7.16
C LEU A 107 -9.90 -9.21 -7.42
N LEU A 108 -10.21 -8.92 -8.69
CA LEU A 108 -11.44 -8.23 -9.08
C LEU A 108 -12.69 -9.06 -8.77
N THR A 109 -12.65 -10.36 -8.97
CA THR A 109 -13.76 -11.27 -8.67
C THR A 109 -14.03 -11.31 -7.17
N PHE A 110 -12.99 -11.44 -6.36
CA PHE A 110 -13.10 -11.45 -4.91
C PHE A 110 -13.57 -10.09 -4.36
N SER A 111 -13.01 -8.98 -4.86
CA SER A 111 -13.42 -7.64 -4.45
C SER A 111 -14.90 -7.36 -4.75
N LYS A 112 -15.39 -7.79 -5.92
CA LYS A 112 -16.81 -7.70 -6.28
C LYS A 112 -17.73 -8.53 -5.36
N HIS A 113 -17.25 -9.66 -4.89
CA HIS A 113 -17.99 -10.49 -3.94
C HIS A 113 -18.10 -9.83 -2.57
N LEU A 114 -17.06 -9.19 -2.10
CA LEU A 114 -17.04 -8.45 -0.84
C LEU A 114 -17.91 -7.19 -0.90
N SER A 115 -17.80 -6.41 -1.96
CA SER A 115 -18.56 -5.15 -2.14
C SER A 115 -20.09 -5.36 -2.17
N LYS A 116 -20.56 -6.56 -2.50
CA LYS A 116 -22.01 -6.88 -2.48
C LYS A 116 -22.54 -7.16 -1.08
N LYS A 117 -21.68 -7.35 -0.11
CA LYS A 117 -22.03 -7.67 1.28
C LYS A 117 -21.82 -6.48 2.24
N ALA A 118 -21.14 -5.43 1.79
CA ALA A 118 -20.96 -4.17 2.49
C ALA A 118 -22.06 -3.20 2.06
#